data_d5dbc4166f9cd2a07d9bd01ae2b0c6e8
#
_entry.id   d5dbc4166f9cd2a07d9bd01ae2b0c6e8
#
_cell.length_a   1.000
_cell.length_b   1.000
_cell.length_c   1.000
_cell.angle_alpha   90.00
_cell.angle_beta   90.00
_cell.angle_gamma   90.00
#
_symmetry.space_group_name_H-M   'P 1'
#
loop_
_entity.id
_entity.type
_entity.pdbx_description
1 polymer ?
#
loop_
_entity_poly.entity_id
_entity_poly.type
_entity_poly.pdbx_seq_one_letter_code
_entity_poly.pdbx_strand_id
1 'polypeptide(L)'
;MTTVGLLRPEGHPEDDYRRIETLLDSDIRVDSVVYAGPGADPGQLAAGAERLRLASTDAVVWASASATFAQGREAAGEQARSLALAAGIPASSTAIGFTHAVRAVGASRVVVAGAYPEEVAGAVVRFLEAAGVEVVGERRAYGGLSLPELVRAADDPRAEAVLVPDTAVPTVAQVPEAEAAVGKPVLTGTLVTVWEGLRLAERHGAWADELGALFVRRSPQDVWEPGE
;
A
#
# COMPACT_ATOMS: atom_id res chain seq x y z
N MET A 1 20.76 1.38 -7.04
CA MET A 1 19.73 0.34 -6.80
C MET A 1 19.06 0.67 -5.50
N THR A 2 17.74 0.80 -5.46
CA THR A 2 16.96 1.08 -4.26
C THR A 2 16.28 -0.19 -3.77
N THR A 3 16.36 -0.49 -2.47
CA THR A 3 15.79 -1.70 -1.88
C THR A 3 14.72 -1.34 -0.85
N VAL A 4 13.47 -1.74 -1.11
CA VAL A 4 12.36 -1.60 -0.17
C VAL A 4 12.24 -2.87 0.67
N GLY A 5 12.31 -2.75 1.98
CA GLY A 5 12.14 -3.84 2.93
C GLY A 5 10.69 -3.97 3.39
N LEU A 6 10.12 -5.16 3.32
CA LEU A 6 8.75 -5.45 3.73
C LEU A 6 8.72 -6.37 4.95
N LEU A 7 7.95 -5.97 5.97
CA LEU A 7 7.52 -6.85 7.04
C LEU A 7 6.13 -7.38 6.70
N ARG A 8 6.01 -8.64 6.31
CA ARG A 8 4.73 -9.21 5.84
C ARG A 8 4.34 -10.47 6.60
N PRO A 9 3.04 -10.75 6.77
CA PRO A 9 2.57 -12.00 7.34
C PRO A 9 2.82 -13.18 6.39
N GLU A 10 2.86 -14.38 6.95
CA GLU A 10 2.89 -15.63 6.17
C GLU A 10 1.68 -15.74 5.24
N GLY A 11 1.85 -16.42 4.12
CA GLY A 11 0.78 -16.71 3.15
C GLY A 11 0.44 -15.57 2.20
N HIS A 12 1.08 -14.41 2.32
CA HIS A 12 0.91 -13.34 1.32
C HIS A 12 1.72 -13.66 0.06
N PRO A 13 1.13 -13.47 -1.16
CA PRO A 13 1.79 -13.82 -2.41
C PRO A 13 3.02 -12.93 -2.67
N GLU A 14 4.08 -13.55 -3.20
CA GLU A 14 5.31 -12.84 -3.58
C GLU A 14 5.31 -12.39 -5.05
N ASP A 15 4.48 -13.00 -5.88
CA ASP A 15 4.50 -12.80 -7.33
C ASP A 15 4.25 -11.33 -7.74
N ASP A 16 3.40 -10.65 -7.02
CA ASP A 16 3.12 -9.23 -7.25
C ASP A 16 4.37 -8.36 -7.01
N TYR A 17 5.15 -8.64 -5.96
CA TYR A 17 6.39 -7.88 -5.68
C TYR A 17 7.44 -8.10 -6.76
N ARG A 18 7.64 -9.35 -7.21
CA ARG A 18 8.56 -9.68 -8.29
C ARG A 18 8.14 -9.05 -9.62
N ARG A 19 6.82 -8.98 -9.86
CA ARG A 19 6.27 -8.32 -11.03
C ARG A 19 6.56 -6.81 -11.00
N ILE A 20 6.40 -6.15 -9.85
CA ILE A 20 6.71 -4.74 -9.67
C ILE A 20 8.20 -4.48 -9.93
N GLU A 21 9.10 -5.30 -9.37
CA GLU A 21 10.55 -5.20 -9.62
C GLU A 21 10.89 -5.27 -11.12
N THR A 22 10.27 -6.23 -11.82
CA THR A 22 10.48 -6.41 -13.27
C THR A 22 10.00 -5.20 -14.07
N LEU A 23 8.84 -4.66 -13.74
CA LEU A 23 8.25 -3.51 -14.45
C LEU A 23 8.97 -2.18 -14.15
N LEU A 24 9.68 -2.10 -13.03
CA LEU A 24 10.49 -0.94 -12.64
C LEU A 24 11.98 -1.07 -13.02
N ASP A 25 12.28 -1.85 -14.07
CA ASP A 25 13.59 -1.99 -14.72
C ASP A 25 14.74 -2.51 -13.84
N SER A 26 14.44 -3.34 -12.84
CA SER A 26 15.44 -4.03 -12.01
C SER A 26 16.41 -3.13 -11.22
N ASP A 27 16.22 -1.82 -11.22
CA ASP A 27 16.95 -0.88 -10.36
C ASP A 27 16.34 -0.75 -8.96
N ILE A 28 15.24 -1.47 -8.75
CA ILE A 28 14.48 -1.53 -7.51
C ILE A 28 14.40 -2.98 -7.06
N ARG A 29 14.61 -3.21 -5.77
CA ARG A 29 14.41 -4.48 -5.09
C ARG A 29 13.37 -4.39 -4.01
N VAL A 30 12.66 -5.51 -3.81
CA VAL A 30 11.71 -5.68 -2.71
C VAL A 30 12.13 -6.90 -1.89
N ASP A 31 12.78 -6.66 -0.77
CA ASP A 31 13.16 -7.71 0.18
C ASP A 31 12.08 -7.88 1.25
N SER A 32 11.89 -9.10 1.73
CA SER A 32 10.85 -9.40 2.71
C SER A 32 11.39 -10.14 3.92
N VAL A 33 10.90 -9.76 5.08
CA VAL A 33 10.94 -10.59 6.30
C VAL A 33 9.52 -11.01 6.64
N VAL A 34 9.31 -12.33 6.66
CA VAL A 34 8.02 -12.93 6.96
C VAL A 34 7.90 -13.17 8.46
N TYR A 35 6.73 -12.86 9.03
CA TYR A 35 6.38 -13.18 10.40
C TYR A 35 5.14 -14.08 10.48
N ALA A 36 5.03 -14.84 11.55
CA ALA A 36 3.92 -15.76 11.75
C ALA A 36 2.67 -15.04 12.28
N GLY A 37 1.50 -15.46 11.81
CA GLY A 37 0.20 -14.97 12.26
C GLY A 37 -0.29 -13.72 11.57
N PRO A 38 -1.55 -13.33 11.84
CA PRO A 38 -2.22 -12.22 11.13
C PRO A 38 -1.77 -10.83 11.63
N GLY A 39 -1.22 -10.73 12.84
CA GLY A 39 -0.67 -9.50 13.41
C GLY A 39 0.62 -9.82 14.16
N ALA A 40 1.70 -9.13 13.85
CA ALA A 40 2.96 -9.29 14.54
C ALA A 40 2.92 -8.56 15.90
N ASP A 41 3.55 -9.16 16.92
CA ASP A 41 3.84 -8.41 18.12
C ASP A 41 4.99 -7.39 17.88
N PRO A 42 5.12 -6.35 18.71
CA PRO A 42 6.14 -5.31 18.52
C PRO A 42 7.58 -5.86 18.47
N GLY A 43 7.88 -6.94 19.19
CA GLY A 43 9.20 -7.55 19.21
C GLY A 43 9.52 -8.26 17.88
N GLN A 44 8.55 -8.96 17.30
CA GLN A 44 8.69 -9.58 15.96
C GLN A 44 8.92 -8.52 14.89
N LEU A 45 8.17 -7.41 14.93
CA LEU A 45 8.34 -6.31 14.00
C LEU A 45 9.70 -5.64 14.14
N ALA A 46 10.16 -5.36 15.37
CA ALA A 46 11.47 -4.76 15.62
C ALA A 46 12.61 -5.66 15.13
N ALA A 47 12.57 -6.96 15.46
CA ALA A 47 13.56 -7.93 14.99
C ALA A 47 13.56 -8.08 13.47
N GLY A 48 12.39 -8.04 12.84
CA GLY A 48 12.25 -8.05 11.39
C GLY A 48 12.84 -6.80 10.74
N ALA A 49 12.60 -5.63 11.32
CA ALA A 49 13.14 -4.35 10.85
C ALA A 49 14.68 -4.32 10.94
N GLU A 50 15.26 -4.85 12.02
CA GLU A 50 16.71 -4.99 12.16
C GLU A 50 17.30 -5.93 11.09
N ARG A 51 16.63 -7.05 10.80
CA ARG A 51 17.06 -7.98 9.74
C ARG A 51 17.06 -7.30 8.37
N LEU A 52 16.03 -6.51 8.05
CA LEU A 52 15.97 -5.74 6.80
C LEU A 52 17.10 -4.70 6.73
N ARG A 53 17.38 -4.01 7.82
CA ARG A 53 18.53 -3.10 7.90
C ARG A 53 19.84 -3.80 7.59
N LEU A 54 20.05 -5.00 8.15
CA LEU A 54 21.26 -5.81 7.88
C LEU A 54 21.33 -6.28 6.42
N ALA A 55 20.19 -6.40 5.74
CA ALA A 55 20.10 -6.68 4.31
C ALA A 55 20.28 -5.41 3.43
N SER A 56 20.62 -4.26 4.05
CA SER A 56 20.87 -3.00 3.36
C SER A 56 19.65 -2.45 2.61
N THR A 57 18.46 -2.55 3.20
CA THR A 57 17.26 -1.88 2.68
C THR A 57 17.30 -0.39 2.96
N ASP A 58 16.71 0.41 2.07
CA ASP A 58 16.68 1.88 2.17
C ASP A 58 15.47 2.39 2.96
N ALA A 59 14.39 1.60 3.01
CA ALA A 59 13.19 1.89 3.79
C ALA A 59 12.50 0.59 4.24
N VAL A 60 11.72 0.65 5.32
CA VAL A 60 10.93 -0.48 5.82
C VAL A 60 9.44 -0.14 5.80
N VAL A 61 8.61 -1.05 5.27
CA VAL A 61 7.16 -0.91 5.30
C VAL A 61 6.52 -2.15 5.94
N TRP A 62 5.67 -1.94 6.93
CA TRP A 62 4.83 -3.01 7.45
C TRP A 62 3.68 -3.31 6.48
N ALA A 63 3.83 -4.41 5.75
CA ALA A 63 3.01 -4.82 4.62
C ALA A 63 1.84 -5.71 5.06
N SER A 64 0.93 -5.17 5.85
CA SER A 64 -0.30 -5.84 6.29
C SER A 64 -1.45 -4.84 6.36
N ALA A 65 -2.38 -4.91 5.41
CA ALA A 65 -3.52 -4.00 5.38
C ALA A 65 -4.38 -4.16 6.66
N SER A 66 -4.85 -5.35 6.95
CA SER A 66 -5.75 -5.59 8.09
C SER A 66 -5.15 -5.14 9.42
N ALA A 67 -3.89 -5.53 9.69
CA ALA A 67 -3.24 -5.19 10.95
C ALA A 67 -2.94 -3.69 11.08
N THR A 68 -2.51 -3.04 10.00
CA THR A 68 -2.12 -1.63 10.05
C THR A 68 -3.31 -0.68 10.13
N PHE A 69 -4.42 -1.00 9.44
CA PHE A 69 -5.65 -0.21 9.57
C PHE A 69 -6.33 -0.40 10.94
N ALA A 70 -6.30 -1.62 11.49
CA ALA A 70 -6.92 -1.92 12.79
C ALA A 70 -6.34 -1.12 13.96
N GLN A 71 -5.09 -0.68 13.88
CA GLN A 71 -4.46 0.13 14.92
C GLN A 71 -5.05 1.54 15.06
N GLY A 72 -5.65 2.07 13.99
CA GLY A 72 -6.00 3.49 13.90
C GLY A 72 -4.78 4.38 13.62
N ARG A 73 -5.04 5.63 13.24
CA ARG A 73 -4.02 6.52 12.67
C ARG A 73 -2.87 6.87 13.65
N GLU A 74 -3.22 7.19 14.90
CA GLU A 74 -2.22 7.59 15.91
C GLU A 74 -1.26 6.45 16.21
N ALA A 75 -1.78 5.28 16.56
CA ALA A 75 -0.96 4.10 16.87
C ALA A 75 -0.16 3.61 15.66
N ALA A 76 -0.70 3.71 14.43
CA ALA A 76 0.05 3.41 13.22
C ALA A 76 1.26 4.35 13.04
N GLY A 77 1.11 5.64 13.35
CA GLY A 77 2.22 6.59 13.36
C GLY A 77 3.27 6.28 14.42
N GLU A 78 2.86 5.89 15.63
CA GLU A 78 3.78 5.46 16.69
C GLU A 78 4.52 4.18 16.32
N GLN A 79 3.83 3.22 15.73
CA GLN A 79 4.42 1.97 15.25
C GLN A 79 5.45 2.23 14.14
N ALA A 80 5.15 3.12 13.19
CA ALA A 80 6.10 3.50 12.14
C ALA A 80 7.37 4.13 12.73
N ARG A 81 7.23 5.02 13.71
CA ARG A 81 8.38 5.60 14.44
C ARG A 81 9.19 4.55 15.17
N SER A 82 8.52 3.59 15.83
CA SER A 82 9.20 2.48 16.52
C SER A 82 9.98 1.59 15.55
N LEU A 83 9.42 1.31 14.38
CA LEU A 83 10.11 0.56 13.33
C LEU A 83 11.31 1.33 12.78
N ALA A 84 11.17 2.63 12.54
CA ALA A 84 12.26 3.48 12.07
C ALA A 84 13.42 3.53 13.08
N LEU A 85 13.12 3.59 14.37
CA LEU A 85 14.14 3.53 15.43
C LEU A 85 14.85 2.17 15.47
N ALA A 86 14.11 1.07 15.34
CA ALA A 86 14.68 -0.27 15.34
C ALA A 86 15.55 -0.53 14.10
N ALA A 87 15.10 -0.06 12.94
CA ALA A 87 15.82 -0.23 11.67
C ALA A 87 16.96 0.80 11.48
N GLY A 88 16.87 1.98 12.09
CA GLY A 88 17.78 3.10 11.81
C GLY A 88 17.62 3.70 10.41
N ILE A 89 16.51 3.43 9.74
CA ILE A 89 16.12 3.92 8.41
C ILE A 89 14.64 4.28 8.40
N PRO A 90 14.14 5.06 7.41
CA PRO A 90 12.72 5.42 7.34
C PRO A 90 11.80 4.21 7.33
N ALA A 91 10.67 4.31 8.03
CA ALA A 91 9.68 3.26 8.08
C ALA A 91 8.25 3.80 8.02
N SER A 92 7.34 2.98 7.49
CA SER A 92 5.91 3.27 7.36
C SER A 92 5.08 1.98 7.42
N SER A 93 3.81 2.07 7.02
CA SER A 93 2.88 0.95 6.91
C SER A 93 1.98 1.08 5.70
N THR A 94 1.36 -0.02 5.28
CA THR A 94 0.35 -0.02 4.20
C THR A 94 -0.76 1.01 4.45
N ALA A 95 -1.29 1.10 5.66
CA ALA A 95 -2.37 2.04 5.98
C ALA A 95 -1.94 3.51 5.83
N ILE A 96 -0.74 3.87 6.30
CA ILE A 96 -0.18 5.21 6.11
C ILE A 96 0.07 5.46 4.62
N GLY A 97 0.64 4.49 3.91
CA GLY A 97 0.87 4.56 2.46
C GLY A 97 -0.40 4.88 1.67
N PHE A 98 -1.55 4.32 2.05
CA PHE A 98 -2.82 4.66 1.39
C PHE A 98 -3.18 6.13 1.51
N THR A 99 -2.92 6.77 2.65
CA THR A 99 -3.22 8.21 2.81
C THR A 99 -2.34 9.08 1.91
N HIS A 100 -1.08 8.69 1.74
CA HIS A 100 -0.14 9.36 0.83
C HIS A 100 -0.49 9.09 -0.65
N ALA A 101 -0.81 7.85 -0.99
CA ALA A 101 -1.16 7.46 -2.35
C ALA A 101 -2.43 8.15 -2.86
N VAL A 102 -3.47 8.28 -2.03
CA VAL A 102 -4.69 9.02 -2.36
C VAL A 102 -4.37 10.47 -2.73
N ARG A 103 -3.54 11.14 -1.93
CA ARG A 103 -3.09 12.51 -2.22
C ARG A 103 -2.23 12.58 -3.49
N ALA A 104 -1.35 11.60 -3.69
CA ALA A 104 -0.47 11.55 -4.86
C ALA A 104 -1.23 11.41 -6.18
N VAL A 105 -2.37 10.71 -6.19
CA VAL A 105 -3.24 10.65 -7.37
C VAL A 105 -4.20 11.85 -7.48
N GLY A 106 -4.12 12.81 -6.56
CA GLY A 106 -4.96 14.01 -6.55
C GLY A 106 -6.40 13.77 -6.11
N ALA A 107 -6.65 12.64 -5.41
CA ALA A 107 -7.98 12.30 -4.92
C ALA A 107 -8.19 12.79 -3.48
N SER A 108 -9.44 13.05 -3.13
CA SER A 108 -9.91 13.39 -1.79
C SER A 108 -11.16 12.59 -1.39
N ARG A 109 -11.89 12.08 -2.38
CA ARG A 109 -13.09 11.24 -2.23
C ARG A 109 -12.83 9.88 -2.84
N VAL A 110 -13.04 8.83 -2.05
CA VAL A 110 -12.72 7.46 -2.46
C VAL A 110 -13.87 6.50 -2.15
N VAL A 111 -13.91 5.39 -2.88
CA VAL A 111 -14.68 4.21 -2.52
C VAL A 111 -13.72 3.11 -2.11
N VAL A 112 -14.09 2.33 -1.09
CA VAL A 112 -13.31 1.19 -0.60
C VAL A 112 -13.96 -0.11 -1.06
N ALA A 113 -13.18 -0.99 -1.66
CA ALA A 113 -13.63 -2.31 -2.09
C ALA A 113 -12.71 -3.42 -1.55
N GLY A 114 -13.27 -4.58 -1.22
CA GLY A 114 -12.50 -5.72 -0.77
C GLY A 114 -13.31 -6.86 -0.21
N ALA A 115 -12.64 -7.98 0.08
CA ALA A 115 -13.23 -9.18 0.66
C ALA A 115 -12.95 -9.29 2.16
N TYR A 116 -13.15 -8.20 2.90
CA TYR A 116 -12.86 -8.13 4.33
C TYR A 116 -14.06 -8.46 5.21
N PRO A 117 -13.82 -8.98 6.43
CA PRO A 117 -14.81 -8.90 7.50
C PRO A 117 -15.23 -7.44 7.78
N GLU A 118 -16.44 -7.26 8.28
CA GLU A 118 -17.01 -5.94 8.56
C GLU A 118 -16.12 -5.07 9.48
N GLU A 119 -15.51 -5.70 10.47
CA GLU A 119 -14.62 -5.01 11.41
C GLU A 119 -13.40 -4.39 10.73
N VAL A 120 -12.81 -5.12 9.76
CA VAL A 120 -11.64 -4.65 9.00
C VAL A 120 -12.06 -3.52 8.05
N ALA A 121 -13.17 -3.69 7.34
CA ALA A 121 -13.71 -2.66 6.46
C ALA A 121 -14.00 -1.36 7.22
N GLY A 122 -14.66 -1.44 8.38
CA GLY A 122 -14.89 -0.28 9.24
C GLY A 122 -13.59 0.35 9.77
N ALA A 123 -12.54 -0.43 10.02
CA ALA A 123 -11.24 0.10 10.42
C ALA A 123 -10.57 0.89 9.28
N VAL A 124 -10.65 0.39 8.04
CA VAL A 124 -10.16 1.11 6.85
C VAL A 124 -10.86 2.45 6.70
N VAL A 125 -12.18 2.48 6.75
CA VAL A 125 -12.97 3.71 6.63
C VAL A 125 -12.57 4.71 7.70
N ARG A 126 -12.61 4.34 8.97
CA ARG A 126 -12.23 5.23 10.09
C ARG A 126 -10.80 5.77 9.95
N PHE A 127 -9.86 4.95 9.50
CA PHE A 127 -8.47 5.38 9.31
C PHE A 127 -8.34 6.44 8.23
N LEU A 128 -8.99 6.24 7.09
CA LEU A 128 -8.97 7.17 5.96
C LEU A 128 -9.66 8.49 6.32
N GLU A 129 -10.82 8.44 6.96
CA GLU A 129 -11.54 9.63 7.42
C GLU A 129 -10.73 10.43 8.46
N ALA A 130 -10.06 9.75 9.40
CA ALA A 130 -9.13 10.39 10.33
C ALA A 130 -7.90 11.03 9.65
N ALA A 131 -7.61 10.63 8.40
CA ALA A 131 -6.58 11.23 7.56
C ALA A 131 -7.10 12.36 6.65
N GLY A 132 -8.40 12.68 6.74
CA GLY A 132 -9.04 13.71 5.91
C GLY A 132 -9.44 13.23 4.51
N VAL A 133 -9.52 11.91 4.29
CA VAL A 133 -10.02 11.32 3.04
C VAL A 133 -11.50 10.99 3.22
N GLU A 134 -12.37 11.50 2.35
CA GLU A 134 -13.80 11.21 2.37
C GLU A 134 -14.09 9.84 1.74
N VAL A 135 -14.68 8.91 2.50
CA VAL A 135 -15.11 7.61 1.99
C VAL A 135 -16.58 7.69 1.59
N VAL A 136 -16.85 7.81 0.29
CA VAL A 136 -18.21 7.99 -0.27
C VAL A 136 -18.99 6.69 -0.42
N GLY A 137 -18.31 5.55 -0.28
CA GLY A 137 -18.94 4.22 -0.35
C GLY A 137 -17.98 3.10 0.04
N GLU A 138 -18.58 1.98 0.43
CA GLU A 138 -17.88 0.73 0.76
C GLU A 138 -18.56 -0.44 0.05
N ARG A 139 -17.76 -1.29 -0.59
CA ARG A 139 -18.23 -2.51 -1.24
C ARG A 139 -17.48 -3.72 -0.73
N ARG A 140 -18.18 -4.57 0.01
CA ARG A 140 -17.68 -5.90 0.41
C ARG A 140 -18.17 -6.93 -0.60
N ALA A 141 -17.24 -7.67 -1.20
CA ALA A 141 -17.55 -8.76 -2.10
C ALA A 141 -16.77 -10.00 -1.68
N TYR A 142 -17.50 -11.01 -1.25
CA TYR A 142 -16.95 -12.33 -0.92
C TYR A 142 -17.03 -13.23 -2.13
N GLY A 143 -15.89 -13.84 -2.49
CA GLY A 143 -15.84 -14.96 -3.41
C GLY A 143 -15.62 -14.61 -4.88
N GLY A 144 -14.38 -14.69 -5.30
CA GLY A 144 -14.01 -14.99 -6.66
C GLY A 144 -14.15 -13.90 -7.71
N LEU A 145 -14.44 -12.65 -7.36
CA LEU A 145 -14.39 -11.55 -8.32
C LEU A 145 -12.94 -11.24 -8.70
N SER A 146 -12.68 -11.05 -9.98
CA SER A 146 -11.46 -10.41 -10.46
C SER A 146 -11.41 -8.95 -10.00
N LEU A 147 -10.21 -8.36 -10.01
CA LEU A 147 -10.07 -6.95 -9.62
C LEU A 147 -10.94 -6.00 -10.48
N PRO A 148 -11.02 -6.14 -11.83
CA PRO A 148 -11.91 -5.33 -12.64
C PRO A 148 -13.40 -5.49 -12.30
N GLU A 149 -13.85 -6.69 -11.97
CA GLU A 149 -15.23 -6.92 -11.55
C GLU A 149 -15.54 -6.30 -10.20
N LEU A 150 -14.61 -6.43 -9.25
CA LEU A 150 -14.74 -5.84 -7.92
C LEU A 150 -14.83 -4.30 -7.99
N VAL A 151 -13.94 -3.65 -8.74
CA VAL A 151 -13.94 -2.18 -8.83
C VAL A 151 -15.17 -1.65 -9.57
N ARG A 152 -15.65 -2.34 -10.62
CA ARG A 152 -16.92 -1.98 -11.27
C ARG A 152 -18.11 -2.08 -10.31
N ALA A 153 -18.16 -3.13 -9.50
CA ALA A 153 -19.22 -3.32 -8.53
C ALA A 153 -19.20 -2.30 -7.39
N ALA A 154 -18.05 -1.70 -7.13
CA ALA A 154 -17.83 -0.71 -6.11
C ALA A 154 -17.92 0.74 -6.61
N ASP A 155 -17.85 0.95 -7.92
CA ASP A 155 -17.72 2.29 -8.50
C ASP A 155 -18.88 3.20 -8.09
N ASP A 156 -18.51 4.42 -7.70
CA ASP A 156 -19.43 5.49 -7.34
C ASP A 156 -19.01 6.76 -8.11
N PRO A 157 -19.94 7.44 -8.79
CA PRO A 157 -19.63 8.65 -9.56
C PRO A 157 -19.06 9.80 -8.72
N ARG A 158 -19.25 9.78 -7.40
CA ARG A 158 -18.68 10.78 -6.49
C ARG A 158 -17.23 10.49 -6.13
N ALA A 159 -16.77 9.23 -6.28
CA ALA A 159 -15.40 8.83 -5.97
C ALA A 159 -14.43 9.26 -7.06
N GLU A 160 -13.26 9.70 -6.66
CA GLU A 160 -12.13 10.10 -7.51
C GLU A 160 -11.10 8.98 -7.68
N ALA A 161 -11.10 7.99 -6.76
CA ALA A 161 -10.30 6.78 -6.84
C ALA A 161 -11.03 5.60 -6.17
N VAL A 162 -10.64 4.38 -6.56
CA VAL A 162 -11.08 3.14 -5.93
C VAL A 162 -9.92 2.55 -5.13
N LEU A 163 -10.14 2.28 -3.85
CA LEU A 163 -9.15 1.64 -2.98
C LEU A 163 -9.47 0.18 -2.77
N VAL A 164 -8.47 -0.68 -2.97
CA VAL A 164 -8.55 -2.13 -2.68
C VAL A 164 -7.40 -2.48 -1.74
N PRO A 165 -7.52 -2.15 -0.44
CA PRO A 165 -6.44 -2.25 0.53
C PRO A 165 -6.19 -3.69 1.00
N ASP A 166 -6.03 -4.62 0.06
CA ASP A 166 -5.73 -6.02 0.34
C ASP A 166 -4.28 -6.35 -0.09
N THR A 167 -3.49 -6.88 0.84
CA THR A 167 -2.12 -7.32 0.59
C THR A 167 -2.01 -8.84 0.46
N ALA A 168 -3.10 -9.57 0.66
CA ALA A 168 -3.13 -11.03 0.60
C ALA A 168 -3.58 -11.58 -0.76
N VAL A 169 -4.08 -10.71 -1.65
CA VAL A 169 -4.59 -11.10 -2.97
C VAL A 169 -3.70 -10.52 -4.08
N PRO A 170 -3.27 -11.31 -5.06
CA PRO A 170 -2.54 -10.81 -6.22
C PRO A 170 -3.42 -9.89 -7.06
N THR A 171 -2.97 -8.65 -7.26
CA THR A 171 -3.74 -7.60 -7.94
C THR A 171 -2.98 -6.89 -9.04
N VAL A 172 -1.65 -6.85 -8.98
CA VAL A 172 -0.79 -6.00 -9.81
C VAL A 172 -1.02 -6.23 -11.32
N ALA A 173 -1.16 -7.49 -11.74
CA ALA A 173 -1.38 -7.82 -13.14
C ALA A 173 -2.70 -7.28 -13.71
N GLN A 174 -3.68 -6.98 -12.86
CA GLN A 174 -5.05 -6.60 -13.23
C GLN A 174 -5.31 -5.10 -13.10
N VAL A 175 -4.36 -4.32 -12.57
CA VAL A 175 -4.56 -2.89 -12.30
C VAL A 175 -4.88 -2.08 -13.56
N PRO A 176 -4.17 -2.23 -14.71
CA PRO A 176 -4.51 -1.48 -15.91
C PRO A 176 -5.94 -1.75 -16.41
N GLU A 177 -6.37 -3.01 -16.38
CA GLU A 177 -7.74 -3.38 -16.77
C GLU A 177 -8.77 -2.85 -15.78
N ALA A 178 -8.46 -2.87 -14.48
CA ALA A 178 -9.32 -2.35 -13.44
C ALA A 178 -9.50 -0.82 -13.57
N GLU A 179 -8.44 -0.08 -13.82
CA GLU A 179 -8.51 1.37 -14.06
C GLU A 179 -9.28 1.70 -15.35
N ALA A 180 -9.04 0.96 -16.42
CA ALA A 180 -9.80 1.11 -17.66
C ALA A 180 -11.30 0.83 -17.46
N ALA A 181 -11.64 -0.07 -16.55
CA ALA A 181 -13.02 -0.46 -16.27
C ALA A 181 -13.86 0.62 -15.57
N VAL A 182 -13.22 1.52 -14.80
CA VAL A 182 -13.89 2.59 -14.03
C VAL A 182 -13.45 4.00 -14.41
N GLY A 183 -12.41 4.14 -15.24
CA GLY A 183 -11.86 5.43 -15.65
C GLY A 183 -11.26 6.26 -14.52
N LYS A 184 -10.79 5.61 -13.46
CA LYS A 184 -10.28 6.23 -12.23
C LYS A 184 -9.05 5.48 -11.72
N PRO A 185 -8.15 6.12 -10.94
CA PRO A 185 -7.08 5.42 -10.24
C PRO A 185 -7.60 4.29 -9.36
N VAL A 186 -6.93 3.12 -9.45
CA VAL A 186 -7.19 1.95 -8.60
C VAL A 186 -5.95 1.69 -7.75
N LEU A 187 -6.08 1.93 -6.43
CA LEU A 187 -4.99 1.81 -5.47
C LEU A 187 -5.12 0.47 -4.73
N THR A 188 -4.21 -0.46 -4.99
CA THR A 188 -4.21 -1.78 -4.34
C THR A 188 -3.17 -1.88 -3.24
N GLY A 189 -3.39 -2.78 -2.28
CA GLY A 189 -2.53 -2.92 -1.10
C GLY A 189 -1.06 -3.14 -1.44
N THR A 190 -0.76 -4.03 -2.37
CA THR A 190 0.61 -4.35 -2.78
C THR A 190 1.31 -3.17 -3.46
N LEU A 191 0.62 -2.51 -4.41
CA LEU A 191 1.16 -1.34 -5.10
C LEU A 191 1.47 -0.19 -4.14
N VAL A 192 0.50 0.15 -3.30
CA VAL A 192 0.63 1.23 -2.31
C VAL A 192 1.77 0.94 -1.34
N THR A 193 1.92 -0.30 -0.90
CA THR A 193 2.98 -0.70 0.03
C THR A 193 4.38 -0.49 -0.57
N VAL A 194 4.60 -0.94 -1.82
CA VAL A 194 5.89 -0.74 -2.49
C VAL A 194 6.12 0.73 -2.81
N TRP A 195 5.11 1.43 -3.33
CA TRP A 195 5.18 2.85 -3.64
C TRP A 195 5.54 3.69 -2.40
N GLU A 196 4.95 3.39 -1.24
CA GLU A 196 5.28 4.06 0.02
C GLU A 196 6.74 3.82 0.43
N GLY A 197 7.26 2.61 0.25
CA GLY A 197 8.67 2.31 0.49
C GLY A 197 9.61 3.10 -0.43
N LEU A 198 9.28 3.22 -1.70
CA LEU A 198 10.05 4.03 -2.66
C LEU A 198 10.00 5.52 -2.33
N ARG A 199 8.83 6.01 -1.90
CA ARG A 199 8.66 7.39 -1.41
C ARG A 199 9.57 7.67 -0.22
N LEU A 200 9.60 6.78 0.77
CA LEU A 200 10.46 6.91 1.95
C LEU A 200 11.96 6.86 1.61
N ALA A 201 12.33 6.04 0.63
CA ALA A 201 13.70 5.95 0.13
C ALA A 201 14.07 7.12 -0.81
N GLU A 202 13.20 8.11 -0.94
CA GLU A 202 13.37 9.28 -1.85
C GLU A 202 13.68 8.85 -3.30
N ARG A 203 13.16 7.69 -3.72
CA ARG A 203 13.40 7.15 -5.05
C ARG A 203 12.49 7.81 -6.08
N HIS A 204 13.03 8.82 -6.77
CA HIS A 204 12.37 9.50 -7.88
C HIS A 204 12.52 8.72 -9.19
N GLY A 205 11.53 8.86 -10.09
CA GLY A 205 11.60 8.29 -11.44
C GLY A 205 11.35 6.77 -11.51
N ALA A 206 10.65 6.21 -10.55
CA ALA A 206 10.15 4.83 -10.61
C ALA A 206 8.80 4.82 -11.33
N TRP A 207 8.81 4.69 -12.66
CA TRP A 207 7.61 4.82 -13.51
C TRP A 207 7.36 3.54 -14.29
N ALA A 208 6.11 3.09 -14.33
CA ALA A 208 5.66 2.01 -15.19
C ALA A 208 4.14 2.14 -15.41
N ASP A 209 3.73 2.35 -16.66
CA ASP A 209 2.30 2.52 -17.00
C ASP A 209 1.48 1.27 -16.67
N GLU A 210 2.11 0.10 -16.71
CA GLU A 210 1.51 -1.18 -16.35
C GLU A 210 1.18 -1.32 -14.86
N LEU A 211 1.71 -0.43 -14.02
CA LEU A 211 1.39 -0.36 -12.59
C LEU A 211 0.27 0.63 -12.25
N GLY A 212 -0.35 1.24 -13.28
CA GLY A 212 -1.49 2.14 -13.15
C GLY A 212 -1.14 3.55 -12.68
N ALA A 213 -2.16 4.33 -12.38
CA ALA A 213 -2.10 5.77 -12.15
C ALA A 213 -1.11 6.19 -11.05
N LEU A 214 -0.89 5.34 -10.04
CA LEU A 214 0.05 5.62 -8.95
C LEU A 214 1.51 5.66 -9.44
N PHE A 215 1.84 4.92 -10.50
CA PHE A 215 3.17 4.81 -11.09
C PHE A 215 3.27 5.47 -12.48
N VAL A 216 2.26 6.21 -12.90
CA VAL A 216 2.33 6.99 -14.15
C VAL A 216 3.25 8.20 -13.95
N ARG A 217 4.06 8.47 -14.97
CA ARG A 217 4.99 9.61 -14.97
C ARG A 217 4.23 10.92 -14.84
N ARG A 218 4.37 11.58 -13.70
CA ARG A 218 3.92 12.94 -13.44
C ARG A 218 5.10 13.90 -13.49
N SER A 219 4.84 15.21 -13.47
CA SER A 219 5.90 16.21 -13.31
C SER A 219 6.73 15.85 -12.06
N PRO A 220 8.07 15.94 -12.12
CA PRO A 220 8.92 15.67 -10.95
C PRO A 220 8.55 16.47 -9.70
N GLN A 221 7.83 17.58 -9.85
CA GLN A 221 7.35 18.44 -8.77
C GLN A 221 6.09 17.89 -8.06
N ASP A 222 5.36 16.96 -8.72
CA ASP A 222 4.06 16.50 -8.22
C ASP A 222 4.15 15.21 -7.40
N VAL A 223 5.31 14.57 -7.33
CA VAL A 223 5.43 13.20 -6.80
C VAL A 223 5.97 13.16 -5.38
N TRP A 224 6.73 14.14 -4.99
CA TRP A 224 7.41 14.15 -3.68
C TRP A 224 7.41 15.57 -3.12
N GLU A 225 6.50 15.90 -2.22
CA GLU A 225 6.64 17.12 -1.44
C GLU A 225 7.77 16.95 -0.42
N PRO A 226 8.82 17.78 -0.47
CA PRO A 226 9.81 17.77 0.59
C PRO A 226 9.21 18.45 1.83
N GLY A 227 9.02 17.71 2.89
CA GLY A 227 8.79 18.29 4.21
C GLY A 227 7.50 17.92 4.94
N GLU A 228 7.13 16.62 5.05
CA GLU A 228 6.27 16.14 6.15
C GLU A 228 7.05 15.24 7.12
#